data_c41484c78e676cfa74d95e41fd5ce03f
#
_entry.id   c41484c78e676cfa74d95e41fd5ce03f
#
_cell.length_a   1.000
_cell.length_b   1.000
_cell.length_c   1.000
_cell.angle_alpha   90.00
_cell.angle_beta   90.00
_cell.angle_gamma   90.00
#
_symmetry.space_group_name_H-M   'P 1'
#
loop_
_entity.id
_entity.type
_entity.pdbx_description
1 polymer ?
#
loop_
_entity_poly.entity_id
_entity_poly.type
_entity_poly.pdbx_seq_one_letter_code
_entity_poly.pdbx_strand_id
1 'polypeptide(L)'
;MLAIAGGTASGKSTLAKALALHHPATVVLIHIDDFYVPEHDPQRGIRTLNANGAETLDWNHPGSIDEDAVAAAVDAAATSGQHRLVVVEGLFALALPKVAVHATWRVYVDTPDDIRLARKLLRKIKIQHKDPLISLHNYLLTGRERHAEHVAPSRHRADLVLDGTMPTADLLTAVDHLVGPELAPAR
;
A
#
# COMPACT_ATOMS: atom_id res chain seq x y z
N MET A 1 -8.60 -5.85 11.68
CA MET A 1 -7.76 -5.64 10.49
C MET A 1 -6.83 -4.45 10.73
N LEU A 2 -5.58 -4.55 10.27
CA LEU A 2 -4.60 -3.45 10.21
C LEU A 2 -4.48 -2.98 8.76
N ALA A 3 -4.74 -1.70 8.49
CA ALA A 3 -4.51 -1.08 7.19
C ALA A 3 -3.21 -0.26 7.21
N ILE A 4 -2.31 -0.49 6.25
CA ILE A 4 -1.03 0.20 6.11
C ILE A 4 -0.99 0.95 4.78
N ALA A 5 -1.07 2.27 4.82
CA ALA A 5 -0.97 3.15 3.66
C ALA A 5 0.36 3.91 3.61
N GLY A 6 0.59 4.57 2.51
CA GLY A 6 1.76 5.42 2.28
C GLY A 6 2.15 5.47 0.82
N GLY A 7 2.94 6.45 0.43
CA GLY A 7 3.37 6.65 -0.95
C GLY A 7 4.16 5.48 -1.54
N THR A 8 4.26 5.42 -2.85
CA THR A 8 5.17 4.46 -3.51
C THR A 8 6.58 4.60 -2.94
N ALA A 9 7.23 3.48 -2.62
CA ALA A 9 8.55 3.40 -2.03
C ALA A 9 8.71 4.04 -0.63
N SER A 10 7.60 4.27 0.10
CA SER A 10 7.64 4.74 1.49
C SER A 10 8.21 3.71 2.49
N GLY A 11 8.16 2.42 2.16
CA GLY A 11 8.56 1.33 3.07
C GLY A 11 7.37 0.50 3.58
N LYS A 12 6.12 0.89 3.27
CA LYS A 12 4.90 0.18 3.74
C LYS A 12 4.91 -1.32 3.45
N SER A 13 5.25 -1.74 2.22
CA SER A 13 5.28 -3.17 1.85
C SER A 13 6.43 -3.92 2.55
N THR A 14 7.55 -3.24 2.85
CA THR A 14 8.65 -3.80 3.63
C THR A 14 8.22 -4.06 5.06
N LEU A 15 7.54 -3.07 5.67
CA LEU A 15 6.98 -3.20 7.02
C LEU A 15 5.93 -4.30 7.11
N ALA A 16 4.96 -4.32 6.17
CA ALA A 16 3.91 -5.33 6.15
C ALA A 16 4.46 -6.76 6.00
N LYS A 17 5.46 -6.95 5.13
CA LYS A 17 6.16 -8.23 4.98
C LYS A 17 6.95 -8.61 6.23
N ALA A 18 7.63 -7.65 6.87
CA ALA A 18 8.34 -7.90 8.12
C ALA A 18 7.38 -8.36 9.23
N LEU A 19 6.21 -7.71 9.35
CA LEU A 19 5.17 -8.10 10.30
C LEU A 19 4.66 -9.52 10.05
N ALA A 20 4.34 -9.87 8.80
CA ALA A 20 3.89 -11.21 8.43
C ALA A 20 4.96 -12.28 8.67
N LEU A 21 6.24 -11.98 8.42
CA LEU A 21 7.35 -12.89 8.68
C LEU A 21 7.62 -13.07 10.19
N HIS A 22 7.40 -12.02 10.99
CA HIS A 22 7.59 -12.07 12.43
C HIS A 22 6.46 -12.85 13.15
N HIS A 23 5.25 -12.83 12.57
CA HIS A 23 4.06 -13.48 13.11
C HIS A 23 3.36 -14.41 12.10
N PRO A 24 4.04 -15.43 11.54
CA PRO A 24 3.56 -16.20 10.39
C PRO A 24 2.30 -17.02 10.67
N ALA A 25 2.08 -17.43 11.92
CA ALA A 25 0.87 -18.17 12.31
C ALA A 25 -0.33 -17.27 12.64
N THR A 26 -0.10 -15.96 12.76
CA THR A 26 -1.11 -15.02 13.25
C THR A 26 -1.56 -14.04 12.16
N VAL A 27 -0.67 -13.67 11.26
CA VAL A 27 -0.87 -12.61 10.28
C VAL A 27 -1.07 -13.17 8.88
N VAL A 28 -2.13 -12.71 8.20
CA VAL A 28 -2.28 -12.84 6.74
C VAL A 28 -2.14 -11.47 6.10
N LEU A 29 -1.40 -11.41 4.98
CA LEU A 29 -1.09 -10.17 4.27
C LEU A 29 -1.83 -10.13 2.93
N ILE A 30 -2.54 -9.02 2.69
CA ILE A 30 -3.22 -8.70 1.44
C ILE A 30 -2.55 -7.47 0.84
N HIS A 31 -2.06 -7.60 -0.39
CA HIS A 31 -1.50 -6.50 -1.17
C HIS A 31 -2.58 -5.88 -2.07
N ILE A 32 -2.92 -4.63 -1.89
CA ILE A 32 -3.90 -3.94 -2.75
C ILE A 32 -3.41 -3.88 -4.21
N ASP A 33 -2.09 -3.86 -4.43
CA ASP A 33 -1.52 -3.83 -5.78
C ASP A 33 -1.88 -5.09 -6.61
N ASP A 34 -2.32 -6.20 -5.99
CA ASP A 34 -2.78 -7.40 -6.68
C ASP A 34 -4.22 -7.28 -7.24
N PHE A 35 -4.91 -6.18 -6.90
CA PHE A 35 -6.30 -5.94 -7.24
C PHE A 35 -6.51 -4.78 -8.22
N TYR A 36 -5.49 -4.38 -8.94
CA TYR A 36 -5.70 -3.46 -10.06
C TYR A 36 -6.59 -4.12 -11.12
N VAL A 37 -7.54 -3.34 -11.65
CA VAL A 37 -8.34 -3.82 -12.79
C VAL A 37 -7.42 -4.12 -13.98
N PRO A 38 -7.80 -5.06 -14.88
CA PRO A 38 -6.96 -5.40 -16.02
C PRO A 38 -6.65 -4.18 -16.90
N GLU A 39 -5.38 -3.96 -17.24
CA GLU A 39 -4.95 -2.80 -18.01
C GLU A 39 -5.62 -2.69 -19.38
N HIS A 40 -5.98 -3.83 -19.97
CA HIS A 40 -6.62 -3.90 -21.28
C HIS A 40 -8.15 -3.79 -21.23
N ASP A 41 -8.77 -3.71 -20.04
CA ASP A 41 -10.21 -3.52 -19.91
C ASP A 41 -10.58 -2.05 -20.13
N PRO A 42 -11.25 -1.69 -21.25
CA PRO A 42 -11.56 -0.29 -21.55
C PRO A 42 -12.71 0.28 -20.72
N GLN A 43 -13.45 -0.58 -20.01
CA GLN A 43 -14.65 -0.19 -19.26
C GLN A 43 -14.37 0.01 -17.78
N ARG A 44 -13.20 -0.47 -17.30
CA ARG A 44 -12.84 -0.44 -15.88
C ARG A 44 -11.55 0.34 -15.66
N GLY A 45 -11.48 0.99 -14.50
CA GLY A 45 -10.34 1.81 -14.09
C GLY A 45 -10.30 3.21 -14.73
N ILE A 46 -9.38 3.99 -14.26
CA ILE A 46 -9.16 5.35 -14.76
C ILE A 46 -8.04 5.31 -15.80
N ARG A 47 -8.23 6.02 -16.91
CA ARG A 47 -7.25 6.07 -18.00
C ARG A 47 -6.43 7.35 -17.92
N THR A 48 -5.18 7.25 -18.34
CA THR A 48 -4.25 8.39 -18.44
C THR A 48 -3.32 8.19 -19.64
N LEU A 49 -2.58 9.21 -20.00
CA LEU A 49 -1.51 9.10 -20.99
C LEU A 49 -0.19 8.81 -20.28
N ASN A 50 0.58 7.86 -20.79
CA ASN A 50 1.94 7.62 -20.33
C ASN A 50 2.94 8.61 -20.99
N ALA A 51 4.21 8.52 -20.61
CA ALA A 51 5.28 9.39 -21.12
C ALA A 51 5.46 9.33 -22.65
N ASN A 52 4.96 8.29 -23.31
CA ASN A 52 5.02 8.12 -24.76
C ASN A 52 3.73 8.59 -25.47
N GLY A 53 2.79 9.18 -24.72
CA GLY A 53 1.49 9.62 -25.23
C GLY A 53 0.48 8.49 -25.49
N ALA A 54 0.79 7.26 -25.10
CA ALA A 54 -0.13 6.15 -25.22
C ALA A 54 -1.08 6.09 -24.01
N GLU A 55 -2.35 5.75 -24.28
CA GLU A 55 -3.32 5.52 -23.22
C GLU A 55 -2.95 4.28 -22.41
N THR A 56 -3.03 4.40 -21.09
CA THR A 56 -2.74 3.32 -20.13
C THR A 56 -3.64 3.45 -18.91
N LEU A 57 -3.68 2.41 -18.07
CA LEU A 57 -4.34 2.48 -16.77
C LEU A 57 -3.61 3.50 -15.87
N ASP A 58 -4.36 4.36 -15.17
CA ASP A 58 -3.78 5.23 -14.14
C ASP A 58 -3.52 4.44 -12.85
N TRP A 59 -2.32 3.89 -12.74
CA TRP A 59 -1.84 3.12 -11.58
C TRP A 59 -1.72 3.94 -10.29
N ASN A 60 -1.93 5.25 -10.36
CA ASN A 60 -1.87 6.15 -9.22
C ASN A 60 -3.24 6.69 -8.82
N HIS A 61 -4.32 6.15 -9.41
CA HIS A 61 -5.69 6.54 -9.12
C HIS A 61 -6.44 5.42 -8.39
N PRO A 62 -7.15 5.68 -7.25
CA PRO A 62 -7.87 4.66 -6.50
C PRO A 62 -8.98 3.97 -7.32
N GLY A 63 -9.60 4.68 -8.27
CA GLY A 63 -10.60 4.11 -9.19
C GLY A 63 -10.06 3.06 -10.16
N SER A 64 -8.75 2.79 -10.16
CA SER A 64 -8.12 1.70 -10.91
C SER A 64 -7.97 0.42 -10.08
N ILE A 65 -8.42 0.43 -8.83
CA ILE A 65 -8.48 -0.75 -7.95
C ILE A 65 -9.88 -1.35 -7.99
N ASP A 66 -9.97 -2.66 -8.06
CA ASP A 66 -11.19 -3.42 -7.81
C ASP A 66 -11.46 -3.48 -6.29
N GLU A 67 -12.09 -2.42 -5.78
CA GLU A 67 -12.33 -2.26 -4.35
C GLU A 67 -13.23 -3.36 -3.79
N ASP A 68 -14.18 -3.86 -4.59
CA ASP A 68 -15.06 -4.97 -4.19
C ASP A 68 -14.28 -6.26 -4.02
N ALA A 69 -13.34 -6.53 -4.92
CA ALA A 69 -12.47 -7.71 -4.82
C ALA A 69 -11.54 -7.62 -3.60
N VAL A 70 -11.00 -6.43 -3.27
CA VAL A 70 -10.21 -6.23 -2.04
C VAL A 70 -11.08 -6.51 -0.82
N ALA A 71 -12.28 -5.91 -0.74
CA ALA A 71 -13.18 -6.10 0.40
C ALA A 71 -13.56 -7.57 0.57
N ALA A 72 -13.90 -8.28 -0.51
CA ALA A 72 -14.19 -9.71 -0.49
C ALA A 72 -13.00 -10.55 0.00
N ALA A 73 -11.77 -10.21 -0.40
CA ALA A 73 -10.56 -10.90 0.11
C ALA A 73 -10.33 -10.67 1.60
N VAL A 74 -10.61 -9.46 2.09
CA VAL A 74 -10.55 -9.11 3.52
C VAL A 74 -11.57 -9.93 4.30
N ASP A 75 -12.83 -9.98 3.84
CA ASP A 75 -13.90 -10.73 4.49
C ASP A 75 -13.59 -12.23 4.52
N ALA A 76 -13.12 -12.79 3.42
CA ALA A 76 -12.71 -14.19 3.34
C ALA A 76 -11.56 -14.50 4.31
N ALA A 77 -10.56 -13.65 4.41
CA ALA A 77 -9.44 -13.81 5.32
C ALA A 77 -9.91 -13.71 6.79
N ALA A 78 -10.76 -12.73 7.12
CA ALA A 78 -11.27 -12.51 8.47
C ALA A 78 -12.18 -13.65 8.94
N THR A 79 -12.99 -14.24 8.04
CA THR A 79 -13.93 -15.33 8.39
C THR A 79 -13.31 -16.72 8.34
N SER A 80 -12.11 -16.87 7.75
CA SER A 80 -11.43 -18.17 7.65
C SER A 80 -11.08 -18.81 9.00
N GLY A 81 -10.94 -18.00 10.05
CA GLY A 81 -10.47 -18.44 11.36
C GLY A 81 -9.01 -18.92 11.41
N GLN A 82 -8.29 -18.85 10.29
CA GLN A 82 -6.89 -19.31 10.19
C GLN A 82 -5.89 -18.31 10.77
N HIS A 83 -6.23 -17.01 10.72
CA HIS A 83 -5.36 -15.93 11.15
C HIS A 83 -6.12 -14.98 12.07
N ARG A 84 -5.40 -14.38 13.02
CA ARG A 84 -6.00 -13.45 14.00
C ARG A 84 -5.94 -12.01 13.53
N LEU A 85 -4.99 -11.70 12.64
CA LEU A 85 -4.79 -10.37 12.11
C LEU A 85 -4.70 -10.39 10.58
N VAL A 86 -5.64 -9.72 9.94
CA VAL A 86 -5.57 -9.41 8.51
C VAL A 86 -4.84 -8.08 8.36
N VAL A 87 -3.75 -8.07 7.60
CA VAL A 87 -2.98 -6.87 7.23
C VAL A 87 -3.24 -6.55 5.78
N VAL A 88 -3.74 -5.37 5.50
CA VAL A 88 -3.96 -4.85 4.15
C VAL A 88 -2.99 -3.71 3.88
N GLU A 89 -2.16 -3.81 2.87
CA GLU A 89 -1.22 -2.75 2.52
C GLU A 89 -1.36 -2.27 1.08
N GLY A 90 -1.17 -0.97 0.87
CA GLY A 90 -1.17 -0.37 -0.46
C GLY A 90 -1.25 1.14 -0.41
N LEU A 91 -1.08 1.76 -1.58
CA LEU A 91 -1.21 3.22 -1.73
C LEU A 91 -2.52 3.74 -1.14
N PHE A 92 -3.61 3.01 -1.38
CA PHE A 92 -4.96 3.44 -1.12
C PHE A 92 -5.62 2.73 0.06
N ALA A 93 -4.86 2.01 0.90
CA ALA A 93 -5.41 1.21 2.00
C ALA A 93 -6.28 2.04 2.99
N LEU A 94 -5.98 3.33 3.15
CA LEU A 94 -6.78 4.26 3.95
C LEU A 94 -7.69 5.18 3.12
N ALA A 95 -7.62 5.09 1.79
CA ALA A 95 -8.39 5.95 0.88
C ALA A 95 -9.63 5.24 0.31
N LEU A 96 -9.59 3.91 0.19
CA LEU A 96 -10.70 3.08 -0.30
C LEU A 96 -11.75 2.88 0.79
N PRO A 97 -12.99 3.41 0.63
CA PRO A 97 -14.00 3.38 1.68
C PRO A 97 -14.40 1.97 2.12
N LYS A 98 -14.60 1.05 1.16
CA LYS A 98 -15.02 -0.34 1.44
C LYS A 98 -13.92 -1.13 2.17
N VAL A 99 -12.65 -0.74 2.04
CA VAL A 99 -11.52 -1.34 2.74
C VAL A 99 -11.31 -0.68 4.10
N ALA A 100 -11.30 0.66 4.13
CA ALA A 100 -11.03 1.44 5.33
C ALA A 100 -12.05 1.21 6.45
N VAL A 101 -13.31 0.87 6.11
CA VAL A 101 -14.36 0.56 7.10
C VAL A 101 -14.04 -0.67 7.96
N HIS A 102 -13.28 -1.63 7.42
CA HIS A 102 -12.85 -2.83 8.16
C HIS A 102 -11.62 -2.59 9.05
N ALA A 103 -10.95 -1.43 8.93
CA ALA A 103 -9.72 -1.16 9.67
C ALA A 103 -9.99 -0.83 11.13
N THR A 104 -9.51 -1.68 12.04
CA THR A 104 -9.42 -1.42 13.48
C THR A 104 -8.24 -0.50 13.78
N TRP A 105 -7.11 -0.74 13.09
CA TRP A 105 -5.89 0.07 13.19
C TRP A 105 -5.50 0.60 11.82
N ARG A 106 -5.08 1.86 11.79
CA ARG A 106 -4.72 2.58 10.58
C ARG A 106 -3.33 3.16 10.73
N VAL A 107 -2.42 2.71 9.89
CA VAL A 107 -1.01 3.13 9.89
C VAL A 107 -0.70 3.82 8.57
N TYR A 108 -0.03 4.95 8.64
CA TYR A 108 0.51 5.63 7.46
C TYR A 108 2.03 5.70 7.57
N VAL A 109 2.73 5.19 6.55
CA VAL A 109 4.19 5.30 6.45
C VAL A 109 4.52 6.54 5.66
N ASP A 110 4.94 7.58 6.37
CA ASP A 110 5.30 8.89 5.83
C ASP A 110 6.79 8.93 5.49
N THR A 111 7.11 9.28 4.26
CA THR A 111 8.49 9.39 3.79
C THR A 111 8.56 10.56 2.82
N PRO A 112 9.55 11.47 2.94
CA PRO A 112 9.73 12.59 2.04
C PRO A 112 9.74 12.19 0.57
N ASP A 113 9.17 13.03 -0.29
CA ASP A 113 8.95 12.74 -1.71
C ASP A 113 10.24 12.46 -2.48
N ASP A 114 11.30 13.21 -2.19
CA ASP A 114 12.64 13.05 -2.77
C ASP A 114 13.24 11.69 -2.42
N ILE A 115 13.12 11.25 -1.15
CA ILE A 115 13.59 9.94 -0.69
C ILE A 115 12.77 8.82 -1.36
N ARG A 116 11.45 8.96 -1.45
CA ARG A 116 10.60 7.98 -2.14
C ARG A 116 10.94 7.87 -3.62
N LEU A 117 11.16 9.00 -4.29
CA LEU A 117 11.56 9.02 -5.69
C LEU A 117 12.92 8.33 -5.88
N ALA A 118 13.91 8.68 -5.08
CA ALA A 118 15.22 8.06 -5.13
C ALA A 118 15.15 6.53 -4.92
N ARG A 119 14.42 6.08 -3.90
CA ARG A 119 14.20 4.64 -3.63
C ARG A 119 13.50 3.93 -4.79
N LYS A 120 12.49 4.56 -5.42
CA LYS A 120 11.78 4.02 -6.58
C LYS A 120 12.71 3.83 -7.77
N LEU A 121 13.52 4.83 -8.08
CA LEU A 121 14.48 4.77 -9.20
C LEU A 121 15.57 3.72 -8.96
N LEU A 122 16.14 3.67 -7.75
CA LEU A 122 17.13 2.65 -7.37
C LEU A 122 16.55 1.23 -7.48
N ARG A 123 15.29 1.01 -7.07
CA ARG A 123 14.61 -0.27 -7.23
C ARG A 123 14.44 -0.65 -8.70
N LYS A 124 14.09 0.33 -9.58
CA LYS A 124 13.99 0.10 -11.03
C LYS A 124 15.32 -0.36 -11.61
N ILE A 125 16.41 0.30 -11.25
CA ILE A 125 17.75 -0.01 -11.75
C ILE A 125 18.25 -1.34 -11.19
N LYS A 126 18.31 -1.48 -9.84
CA LYS A 126 19.04 -2.55 -9.18
C LYS A 126 18.28 -3.87 -9.11
N ILE A 127 16.94 -3.82 -9.01
CA ILE A 127 16.12 -5.00 -8.75
C ILE A 127 15.33 -5.41 -10.00
N GLN A 128 14.75 -4.44 -10.71
CA GLN A 128 13.90 -4.72 -11.86
C GLN A 128 14.66 -4.69 -13.18
N HIS A 129 15.90 -4.19 -13.19
CA HIS A 129 16.74 -4.03 -14.39
C HIS A 129 16.01 -3.29 -15.53
N LYS A 130 15.21 -2.25 -15.16
CA LYS A 130 14.42 -1.44 -16.10
C LYS A 130 14.94 -0.01 -16.14
N ASP A 131 14.71 0.66 -17.27
CA ASP A 131 15.03 2.07 -17.44
C ASP A 131 14.25 2.92 -16.42
N PRO A 132 14.94 3.69 -15.58
CA PRO A 132 14.29 4.57 -14.61
C PRO A 132 13.63 5.79 -15.24
N LEU A 133 14.01 6.20 -16.47
CA LEU A 133 13.52 7.40 -17.12
C LEU A 133 12.00 7.36 -17.33
N ILE A 134 11.44 6.22 -17.74
CA ILE A 134 9.98 6.06 -17.88
C ILE A 134 9.28 6.32 -16.55
N SER A 135 9.83 5.79 -15.45
CA SER A 135 9.26 6.01 -14.11
C SER A 135 9.37 7.47 -13.66
N LEU A 136 10.46 8.13 -14.02
CA LEU A 136 10.69 9.54 -13.71
C LEU A 136 9.71 10.43 -14.50
N HIS A 137 9.57 10.20 -15.80
CA HIS A 137 8.62 10.93 -16.64
C HIS A 137 7.18 10.75 -16.14
N ASN A 138 6.74 9.51 -15.85
CA ASN A 138 5.40 9.27 -15.32
C ASN A 138 5.18 9.92 -13.95
N TYR A 139 6.22 10.00 -13.10
CA TYR A 139 6.14 10.73 -11.84
C TYR A 139 5.90 12.22 -12.04
N LEU A 140 6.61 12.83 -13.00
CA LEU A 140 6.46 14.28 -13.30
C LEU A 140 5.14 14.58 -14.00
N LEU A 141 4.64 13.67 -14.85
CA LEU A 141 3.39 13.84 -15.59
C LEU A 141 2.16 13.79 -14.67
N THR A 142 2.04 12.74 -13.88
CA THR A 142 0.82 12.45 -13.11
C THR A 142 1.10 11.99 -11.69
N GLY A 143 2.16 11.23 -11.46
CA GLY A 143 2.37 10.51 -10.19
C GLY A 143 2.47 11.41 -8.97
N ARG A 144 3.06 12.60 -9.10
CA ARG A 144 3.17 13.59 -8.01
C ARG A 144 1.80 14.17 -7.66
N GLU A 145 1.04 14.57 -8.67
CA GLU A 145 -0.28 15.15 -8.50
C GLU A 145 -1.25 14.12 -7.89
N ARG A 146 -1.28 12.90 -8.44
CA ARG A 146 -2.10 11.80 -7.93
C ARG A 146 -1.76 11.41 -6.49
N HIS A 147 -0.47 11.47 -6.12
CA HIS A 147 -0.07 11.26 -4.73
C HIS A 147 -0.66 12.35 -3.82
N ALA A 148 -0.55 13.60 -4.19
CA ALA A 148 -1.07 14.73 -3.42
C ALA A 148 -2.62 14.68 -3.30
N GLU A 149 -3.31 14.23 -4.36
CA GLU A 149 -4.77 14.18 -4.42
C GLU A 149 -5.34 12.97 -3.66
N HIS A 150 -4.75 11.78 -3.83
CA HIS A 150 -5.38 10.53 -3.40
C HIS A 150 -4.68 9.82 -2.24
N VAL A 151 -3.36 10.01 -2.07
CA VAL A 151 -2.59 9.27 -1.07
C VAL A 151 -2.27 10.12 0.15
N ALA A 152 -1.68 11.29 -0.04
CA ALA A 152 -1.25 12.16 1.04
C ALA A 152 -2.38 12.54 2.02
N PRO A 153 -3.62 12.86 1.57
CA PRO A 153 -4.71 13.19 2.48
C PRO A 153 -5.11 12.04 3.41
N SER A 154 -4.86 10.78 3.01
CA SER A 154 -5.19 9.61 3.83
C SER A 154 -4.35 9.52 5.11
N ARG A 155 -3.22 10.24 5.20
CA ARG A 155 -2.42 10.40 6.41
C ARG A 155 -3.24 10.90 7.59
N HIS A 156 -4.21 11.78 7.36
CA HIS A 156 -5.08 12.32 8.43
C HIS A 156 -6.09 11.32 8.99
N ARG A 157 -6.23 10.15 8.35
CA ARG A 157 -7.09 9.05 8.81
C ARG A 157 -6.31 8.01 9.62
N ALA A 158 -5.00 8.14 9.73
CA ALA A 158 -4.15 7.18 10.42
C ALA A 158 -4.19 7.40 11.95
N ASP A 159 -4.27 6.29 12.69
CA ASP A 159 -4.11 6.26 14.15
C ASP A 159 -2.64 6.39 14.53
N LEU A 160 -1.73 5.93 13.64
CA LEU A 160 -0.28 6.01 13.80
C LEU A 160 0.38 6.42 12.49
N VAL A 161 1.20 7.47 12.54
CA VAL A 161 2.05 7.90 11.43
C VAL A 161 3.50 7.55 11.75
N LEU A 162 4.12 6.75 10.89
CA LEU A 162 5.49 6.28 11.03
C LEU A 162 6.42 7.02 10.08
N ASP A 163 7.59 7.42 10.57
CA ASP A 163 8.66 7.94 9.73
C ASP A 163 9.31 6.82 8.92
N GLY A 164 8.98 6.71 7.64
CA GLY A 164 9.49 5.68 6.75
C GLY A 164 10.98 5.81 6.39
N THR A 165 11.71 6.76 6.98
CA THR A 165 13.16 6.84 6.91
C THR A 165 13.85 6.03 8.01
N MET A 166 13.11 5.67 9.06
CA MET A 166 13.61 4.87 10.18
C MET A 166 13.87 3.40 9.76
N PRO A 167 14.71 2.68 10.52
CA PRO A 167 14.92 1.26 10.33
C PRO A 167 13.61 0.46 10.40
N THR A 168 13.46 -0.57 9.57
CA THR A 168 12.26 -1.41 9.55
C THR A 168 11.97 -2.06 10.91
N ALA A 169 12.99 -2.40 11.69
CA ALA A 169 12.84 -2.97 13.03
C ALA A 169 12.12 -2.02 13.99
N ASP A 170 12.42 -0.72 13.93
CA ASP A 170 11.80 0.28 14.78
C ASP A 170 10.33 0.49 14.39
N LEU A 171 10.05 0.50 13.07
CA LEU A 171 8.68 0.57 12.54
C LEU A 171 7.86 -0.66 12.95
N LEU A 172 8.47 -1.85 12.89
CA LEU A 172 7.84 -3.10 13.30
C LEU A 172 7.49 -3.06 14.79
N THR A 173 8.43 -2.64 15.65
CA THR A 173 8.20 -2.50 17.10
C THR A 173 7.03 -1.56 17.39
N ALA A 174 6.93 -0.44 16.69
CA ALA A 174 5.81 0.50 16.87
C ALA A 174 4.46 -0.09 16.46
N VAL A 175 4.43 -0.89 15.38
CA VAL A 175 3.21 -1.59 14.95
C VAL A 175 2.86 -2.73 15.91
N ASP A 176 3.83 -3.50 16.38
CA ASP A 176 3.61 -4.57 17.36
C ASP A 176 2.99 -4.03 18.65
N HIS A 177 3.43 -2.85 19.13
CA HIS A 177 2.80 -2.19 20.27
C HIS A 177 1.35 -1.78 19.99
N LEU A 178 1.05 -1.31 18.78
CA LEU A 178 -0.29 -0.87 18.39
C LEU A 178 -1.29 -2.04 18.34
N VAL A 179 -0.86 -3.17 17.75
CA VAL A 179 -1.72 -4.34 17.52
C VAL A 179 -1.50 -5.48 18.53
N GLY A 180 -0.69 -5.25 19.55
CA GLY A 180 -0.18 -6.26 20.50
C GLY A 180 -1.19 -7.29 21.00
N PRO A 181 -2.44 -6.93 21.38
CA PRO A 181 -3.43 -7.89 21.83
C PRO A 181 -3.76 -8.99 20.80
N GLU A 182 -3.71 -8.64 19.50
CA GLU A 182 -4.00 -9.59 18.41
C GLU A 182 -2.82 -10.50 18.08
N LEU A 183 -1.60 -10.09 18.44
CA LEU A 183 -0.39 -10.86 18.19
C LEU A 183 -0.06 -11.85 19.32
N ALA A 184 -0.66 -11.66 20.50
CA ALA A 184 -0.44 -12.54 21.63
C ALA A 184 -0.86 -14.00 21.31
N PRO A 185 -0.10 -15.03 21.74
CA PRO A 185 -0.48 -16.40 21.54
C PRO A 185 -1.87 -16.68 22.13
N ALA A 186 -2.66 -17.53 21.46
CA ALA A 186 -3.92 -18.00 22.01
C ALA A 186 -3.62 -18.72 23.34
N ARG A 187 -4.32 -18.34 24.41
CA ARG A 187 -4.23 -19.01 25.70
C ARG A 187 -4.92 -20.38 25.64
#